data_c6e185355f442868d2a53d196a749374
#
_entry.id   c6e185355f442868d2a53d196a749374
#
_cell.length_a   1.000
_cell.length_b   1.000
_cell.length_c   1.000
_cell.angle_alpha   90.00
_cell.angle_beta   90.00
_cell.angle_gamma   90.00
#
_symmetry.space_group_name_H-M   'P 1'
#
loop_
_entity.id
_entity.type
_entity.pdbx_description
1 polymer ?
#
loop_
_entity_poly.entity_id
_entity_poly.type
_entity_poly.pdbx_seq_one_letter_code
_entity_poly.pdbx_strand_id
1 'polypeptide(L)'
;MKNNYYRIAAGLIGFLIFIACGGMNILNVTNIQWFGSGDAAQHWLGWNFFRNTPILQWPLGLNEPYGMEVSSSIVFTDSIPLLAIIFKFVSFALPDTFQYTGIWILLCCILQCVFSYDLINRNTHDKLYSLVASALFCLAPIMLFRMMGHFALSAHFLIIASFILYSMNNANKRWVLLIAISSAIHFYITGMILSVFVAYLATSIIKKEKTVARAASLFIVAMLALAGTMYALGYFVIADGADGSGFGLYHMDLSAFINPMYGWVSSLTHPLPYQKLDYEGFAYLGAGVAFILIFGIACFSIYRGVSKSSIPGFAMCLFVLLFAISNNISIGGHTVYSFNLPDILSKAANVFRSSGRFIWIFIYASLAFFIIYIHQYLNRRFCLAVISVSCAVQLYDIHGMLIKVRERYSESTDMSRGLDNTNINKLMSDKDKIQVVMPIDFYFDWSNIGYIASKNKASMNFGYMARFSLNAKIQQQKSIFFNLYNGAYDTSTLYLFKDKWTLDHAIKNISNKYMIEKVGDYYALSVTGDKTENNHKIAKEVFYQELYSHYK
;
A
#
# COMPACT_ATOMS: atom_id res chain seq x y z
N MET A 1 30.58 19.03 -12.07
CA MET A 1 30.48 17.83 -12.92
C MET A 1 30.93 16.55 -12.21
N LYS A 2 32.09 16.46 -11.53
CA LYS A 2 32.58 15.22 -10.88
C LYS A 2 31.67 14.58 -9.80
N ASN A 3 30.70 15.31 -9.22
CA ASN A 3 29.79 14.77 -8.20
C ASN A 3 28.62 13.95 -8.75
N ASN A 4 28.29 14.10 -10.04
CA ASN A 4 27.11 13.43 -10.62
C ASN A 4 27.37 11.96 -10.97
N TYR A 5 28.63 11.56 -11.25
CA TYR A 5 28.94 10.18 -11.63
C TYR A 5 28.58 9.16 -10.54
N TYR A 6 28.85 9.44 -9.27
CA TYR A 6 28.52 8.53 -8.17
C TYR A 6 27.01 8.44 -7.91
N ARG A 7 26.26 9.54 -8.12
CA ARG A 7 24.79 9.48 -8.05
C ARG A 7 24.21 8.64 -9.19
N ILE A 8 24.76 8.77 -10.40
CA ILE A 8 24.39 7.93 -11.54
C ILE A 8 24.73 6.45 -11.24
N ALA A 9 25.93 6.19 -10.70
CA ALA A 9 26.33 4.85 -10.31
C ALA A 9 25.41 4.25 -9.22
N ALA A 10 24.96 5.06 -8.25
CA ALA A 10 23.97 4.62 -7.26
C ALA A 10 22.63 4.27 -7.94
N GLY A 11 22.18 5.09 -8.89
CA GLY A 11 21.00 4.78 -9.70
C GLY A 11 21.15 3.48 -10.50
N LEU A 12 22.35 3.24 -11.05
CA LEU A 12 22.66 1.97 -11.76
C LEU A 12 22.64 0.75 -10.83
N ILE A 13 23.09 0.88 -9.57
CA ILE A 13 22.92 -0.19 -8.56
C ILE A 13 21.44 -0.51 -8.36
N GLY A 14 20.61 0.51 -8.18
CA GLY A 14 19.15 0.30 -8.04
C GLY A 14 18.53 -0.36 -9.27
N PHE A 15 18.96 0.04 -10.47
CA PHE A 15 18.53 -0.59 -11.73
C PHE A 15 18.98 -2.05 -11.81
N LEU A 16 20.22 -2.38 -11.43
CA LEU A 16 20.71 -3.76 -11.40
C LEU A 16 19.96 -4.64 -10.40
N ILE A 17 19.62 -4.11 -9.22
CA ILE A 17 18.80 -4.82 -8.24
C ILE A 17 17.39 -5.07 -8.83
N PHE A 18 16.79 -4.10 -9.50
CA PHE A 18 15.51 -4.26 -10.19
C PHE A 18 15.59 -5.37 -11.26
N ILE A 19 16.66 -5.43 -12.07
CA ILE A 19 16.88 -6.50 -13.03
C ILE A 19 17.04 -7.85 -12.32
N ALA A 20 17.79 -7.91 -11.23
CA ALA A 20 17.99 -9.13 -10.43
C ALA A 20 16.66 -9.68 -9.92
N CYS A 21 15.71 -8.80 -9.58
CA CYS A 21 14.33 -9.14 -9.22
C CYS A 21 13.45 -9.55 -10.43
N GLY A 22 13.98 -9.63 -11.65
CA GLY A 22 13.17 -9.95 -12.85
C GLY A 22 12.33 -8.78 -13.35
N GLY A 23 12.67 -7.56 -12.98
CA GLY A 23 11.88 -6.35 -13.24
C GLY A 23 11.66 -6.04 -14.72
N MET A 24 12.49 -6.57 -15.63
CA MET A 24 12.28 -6.39 -17.06
C MET A 24 10.95 -6.95 -17.57
N ASN A 25 10.43 -8.00 -16.95
CA ASN A 25 9.15 -8.62 -17.31
C ASN A 25 7.96 -7.67 -17.07
N ILE A 26 8.05 -6.82 -16.06
CA ILE A 26 6.99 -5.90 -15.65
C ILE A 26 7.12 -4.51 -16.26
N LEU A 27 8.19 -4.21 -16.99
CA LEU A 27 8.32 -2.94 -17.73
C LEU A 27 7.43 -2.86 -18.98
N ASN A 28 6.97 -4.00 -19.48
CA ASN A 28 5.96 -3.99 -20.53
C ASN A 28 4.65 -3.41 -19.97
N VAL A 29 4.32 -2.21 -20.39
CA VAL A 29 3.16 -1.46 -19.87
C VAL A 29 1.80 -2.07 -20.22
N THR A 30 1.76 -3.03 -21.16
CA THR A 30 0.53 -3.77 -21.51
C THR A 30 0.44 -5.14 -20.83
N ASN A 31 1.53 -5.59 -20.19
CA ASN A 31 1.50 -6.82 -19.42
C ASN A 31 0.86 -6.60 -18.06
N ILE A 32 -0.30 -7.20 -17.83
CA ILE A 32 -1.05 -7.16 -16.57
C ILE A 32 -1.15 -8.54 -15.89
N GLN A 33 -0.69 -9.59 -16.54
CA GLN A 33 -0.87 -10.98 -16.07
C GLN A 33 -0.13 -11.24 -14.76
N TRP A 34 0.96 -10.52 -14.49
CA TRP A 34 1.76 -10.65 -13.28
C TRP A 34 1.09 -10.08 -12.01
N PHE A 35 0.01 -9.29 -12.15
CA PHE A 35 -0.75 -8.81 -10.98
C PHE A 35 -1.46 -9.96 -10.26
N GLY A 36 -1.92 -10.99 -10.97
CA GLY A 36 -2.61 -12.13 -10.38
C GLY A 36 -3.90 -11.72 -9.67
N SER A 37 -3.97 -11.98 -8.35
CA SER A 37 -5.12 -11.68 -7.49
C SER A 37 -4.71 -10.89 -6.24
N GLY A 38 -5.66 -10.58 -5.35
CA GLY A 38 -5.42 -9.89 -4.08
C GLY A 38 -4.96 -8.45 -4.25
N ASP A 39 -4.10 -7.96 -3.34
CA ASP A 39 -3.67 -6.55 -3.30
C ASP A 39 -3.03 -6.09 -4.62
N ALA A 40 -2.29 -6.95 -5.30
CA ALA A 40 -1.67 -6.60 -6.56
C ALA A 40 -2.72 -6.32 -7.66
N ALA A 41 -3.76 -7.16 -7.78
CA ALA A 41 -4.86 -6.92 -8.72
C ALA A 41 -5.65 -5.64 -8.38
N GLN A 42 -5.80 -5.32 -7.09
CA GLN A 42 -6.42 -4.08 -6.62
C GLN A 42 -5.74 -2.83 -7.19
N HIS A 43 -4.40 -2.80 -7.21
CA HIS A 43 -3.64 -1.67 -7.77
C HIS A 43 -4.00 -1.39 -9.23
N TRP A 44 -4.03 -2.44 -10.07
CA TRP A 44 -4.34 -2.27 -11.48
C TRP A 44 -5.83 -1.98 -11.73
N LEU A 45 -6.73 -2.69 -11.06
CA LEU A 45 -8.17 -2.47 -11.22
C LEU A 45 -8.56 -1.07 -10.76
N GLY A 46 -8.09 -0.62 -9.59
CA GLY A 46 -8.33 0.73 -9.13
C GLY A 46 -7.94 1.78 -10.17
N TRP A 47 -6.74 1.64 -10.77
CA TRP A 47 -6.29 2.49 -11.88
C TRP A 47 -7.18 2.36 -13.12
N ASN A 48 -7.51 1.13 -13.56
CA ASN A 48 -8.22 0.90 -14.81
C ASN A 48 -9.66 1.45 -14.78
N PHE A 49 -10.33 1.40 -13.62
CA PHE A 49 -11.59 2.09 -13.42
C PHE A 49 -11.41 3.62 -13.39
N PHE A 50 -10.42 4.09 -12.63
CA PHE A 50 -10.16 5.52 -12.45
C PHE A 50 -9.83 6.25 -13.75
N ARG A 51 -9.08 5.64 -14.68
CA ARG A 51 -8.74 6.26 -15.96
C ARG A 51 -9.95 6.61 -16.84
N ASN A 52 -11.07 5.92 -16.64
CA ASN A 52 -12.30 6.09 -17.39
C ASN A 52 -13.28 7.10 -16.74
N THR A 53 -12.95 7.64 -15.56
CA THR A 53 -13.75 8.71 -14.94
C THR A 53 -13.47 10.08 -15.59
N PRO A 54 -14.34 11.10 -15.42
CA PRO A 54 -14.11 12.43 -16.00
C PRO A 54 -12.74 13.02 -15.63
N ILE A 55 -12.04 13.63 -16.60
CA ILE A 55 -10.71 14.21 -16.38
C ILE A 55 -10.79 15.34 -15.34
N LEU A 56 -11.77 16.23 -15.50
CA LEU A 56 -12.06 17.32 -14.57
C LEU A 56 -13.19 16.90 -13.63
N GLN A 57 -12.82 16.40 -12.47
CA GLN A 57 -13.74 16.01 -11.40
C GLN A 57 -13.23 16.52 -10.06
N TRP A 58 -14.10 16.62 -9.08
CA TRP A 58 -13.71 17.00 -7.74
C TRP A 58 -14.41 16.09 -6.70
N PRO A 59 -13.66 15.51 -5.76
CA PRO A 59 -12.18 15.47 -5.66
C PRO A 59 -11.48 14.84 -6.87
N LEU A 60 -10.22 15.22 -7.14
CA LEU A 60 -9.45 14.72 -8.30
C LEU A 60 -9.31 13.20 -8.30
N GLY A 61 -9.25 12.59 -7.10
CA GLY A 61 -9.11 11.14 -6.92
C GLY A 61 -10.41 10.35 -6.94
N LEU A 62 -11.56 10.97 -7.22
CA LEU A 62 -12.86 10.30 -7.24
C LEU A 62 -12.85 9.11 -8.22
N ASN A 63 -13.33 7.94 -7.77
CA ASN A 63 -13.32 6.69 -8.54
C ASN A 63 -14.65 5.93 -8.38
N GLU A 64 -15.75 6.63 -8.67
CA GLU A 64 -17.12 6.15 -8.48
C GLU A 64 -17.41 4.79 -9.17
N PRO A 65 -16.93 4.51 -10.40
CA PRO A 65 -17.20 3.24 -11.06
C PRO A 65 -16.67 2.01 -10.32
N TYR A 66 -15.70 2.17 -9.38
CA TYR A 66 -15.16 1.10 -8.57
C TYR A 66 -15.75 1.11 -7.16
N GLY A 67 -16.81 0.34 -6.96
CA GLY A 67 -17.53 0.22 -5.68
C GLY A 67 -18.76 1.10 -5.56
N MET A 68 -19.00 2.02 -6.50
CA MET A 68 -20.14 2.93 -6.52
C MET A 68 -20.26 3.68 -5.17
N GLU A 69 -21.39 3.59 -4.48
CA GLU A 69 -21.65 4.30 -3.21
C GLU A 69 -20.79 3.81 -2.03
N VAL A 70 -20.15 2.64 -2.16
CA VAL A 70 -19.40 2.01 -1.06
C VAL A 70 -18.03 2.63 -0.86
N SER A 71 -17.34 2.97 -1.97
CA SER A 71 -16.05 3.65 -1.96
C SER A 71 -15.82 4.36 -3.29
N SER A 72 -15.38 5.57 -3.23
CA SER A 72 -15.35 6.44 -4.40
C SER A 72 -14.01 7.13 -4.62
N SER A 73 -12.90 6.62 -4.11
CA SER A 73 -11.59 7.26 -4.33
C SER A 73 -10.48 6.27 -4.64
N ILE A 74 -9.59 6.70 -5.57
CA ILE A 74 -8.36 5.99 -5.96
C ILE A 74 -7.42 5.75 -4.76
N VAL A 75 -7.48 6.57 -3.72
CA VAL A 75 -6.64 6.44 -2.51
C VAL A 75 -6.93 5.15 -1.72
N PHE A 76 -8.11 4.53 -1.90
CA PHE A 76 -8.50 3.31 -1.22
C PHE A 76 -8.13 2.03 -1.98
N THR A 77 -7.54 2.16 -3.17
CA THR A 77 -7.11 1.03 -4.02
C THR A 77 -5.59 0.87 -4.10
N ASP A 78 -4.83 1.64 -3.32
CA ASP A 78 -3.36 1.65 -3.31
C ASP A 78 -2.70 1.91 -4.69
N SER A 79 -3.45 2.46 -5.65
CA SER A 79 -3.03 2.65 -7.05
C SER A 79 -2.11 3.86 -7.27
N ILE A 80 -1.38 4.30 -6.24
CA ILE A 80 -0.43 5.42 -6.29
C ILE A 80 -1.11 6.67 -6.87
N PRO A 81 -1.96 7.38 -6.12
CA PRO A 81 -2.80 8.47 -6.62
C PRO A 81 -2.06 9.52 -7.46
N LEU A 82 -0.82 9.83 -7.08
CA LEU A 82 0.04 10.77 -7.83
C LEU A 82 0.22 10.34 -9.29
N LEU A 83 0.62 9.07 -9.51
CA LEU A 83 0.82 8.55 -10.86
C LEU A 83 -0.50 8.32 -11.59
N ALA A 84 -1.50 7.83 -10.87
CA ALA A 84 -2.84 7.63 -11.43
C ALA A 84 -3.39 8.93 -12.04
N ILE A 85 -3.28 10.05 -11.33
CA ILE A 85 -3.73 11.36 -11.84
C ILE A 85 -2.90 11.80 -13.04
N ILE A 86 -1.56 11.69 -12.98
CA ILE A 86 -0.67 12.06 -14.09
C ILE A 86 -1.03 11.25 -15.35
N PHE A 87 -1.13 9.93 -15.24
CA PHE A 87 -1.44 9.08 -16.38
C PHE A 87 -2.89 9.23 -16.87
N LYS A 88 -3.83 9.61 -15.99
CA LYS A 88 -5.19 9.92 -16.40
C LYS A 88 -5.25 11.11 -17.37
N PHE A 89 -4.48 12.17 -17.12
CA PHE A 89 -4.42 13.33 -18.02
C PHE A 89 -3.93 12.98 -19.44
N VAL A 90 -3.11 11.94 -19.57
CA VAL A 90 -2.59 11.47 -20.86
C VAL A 90 -3.23 10.16 -21.33
N SER A 91 -4.33 9.72 -20.68
CA SER A 91 -4.97 8.44 -20.93
C SER A 91 -5.43 8.22 -22.36
N PHE A 92 -5.76 9.30 -23.07
CA PHE A 92 -6.14 9.29 -24.48
C PHE A 92 -5.03 8.79 -25.43
N ALA A 93 -3.76 8.89 -25.01
CA ALA A 93 -2.59 8.43 -25.75
C ALA A 93 -2.04 7.07 -25.27
N LEU A 94 -2.65 6.48 -24.23
CA LEU A 94 -2.20 5.22 -23.66
C LEU A 94 -2.98 4.04 -24.28
N PRO A 95 -2.36 2.84 -24.35
CA PRO A 95 -3.05 1.62 -24.75
C PRO A 95 -4.29 1.36 -23.87
N ASP A 96 -5.28 0.63 -24.40
CA ASP A 96 -6.46 0.21 -23.63
C ASP A 96 -6.07 -0.57 -22.38
N THR A 97 -5.18 -1.54 -22.52
CA THR A 97 -4.55 -2.21 -21.39
C THR A 97 -3.25 -1.48 -21.06
N PHE A 98 -3.20 -0.80 -19.93
CA PHE A 98 -2.03 -0.05 -19.48
C PHE A 98 -1.79 -0.21 -17.99
N GLN A 99 -0.52 -0.36 -17.61
CA GLN A 99 -0.05 -0.34 -16.22
C GLN A 99 1.23 0.49 -16.11
N TYR A 100 1.39 1.19 -15.02
CA TYR A 100 2.59 1.98 -14.68
C TYR A 100 3.37 1.41 -13.48
N THR A 101 2.87 0.32 -12.88
CA THR A 101 3.44 -0.25 -11.66
C THR A 101 4.86 -0.76 -11.87
N GLY A 102 5.18 -1.33 -13.04
CA GLY A 102 6.55 -1.73 -13.36
C GLY A 102 7.53 -0.54 -13.37
N ILE A 103 7.12 0.56 -13.98
CA ILE A 103 7.90 1.82 -13.99
C ILE A 103 8.05 2.36 -12.56
N TRP A 104 7.00 2.29 -11.76
CA TRP A 104 7.02 2.71 -10.36
C TRP A 104 8.03 1.93 -9.53
N ILE A 105 8.04 0.60 -9.62
CA ILE A 105 8.99 -0.25 -8.90
C ILE A 105 10.42 0.06 -9.32
N LEU A 106 10.67 0.26 -10.62
CA LEU A 106 11.97 0.71 -11.12
C LEU A 106 12.39 2.02 -10.47
N LEU A 107 11.51 3.01 -10.45
CA LEU A 107 11.78 4.30 -9.81
C LEU A 107 12.05 4.14 -8.30
N CYS A 108 11.31 3.28 -7.60
CA CYS A 108 11.55 2.99 -6.20
C CYS A 108 12.96 2.44 -5.96
N CYS A 109 13.43 1.47 -6.76
CA CYS A 109 14.77 0.91 -6.63
C CYS A 109 15.87 1.94 -6.92
N ILE A 110 15.73 2.72 -8.01
CA ILE A 110 16.69 3.76 -8.39
C ILE A 110 16.76 4.84 -7.30
N LEU A 111 15.62 5.40 -6.89
CA LEU A 111 15.57 6.48 -5.92
C LEU A 111 15.98 6.03 -4.52
N GLN A 112 15.72 4.77 -4.15
CA GLN A 112 16.21 4.20 -2.89
C GLN A 112 17.74 4.25 -2.80
N CYS A 113 18.44 3.78 -3.84
CA CYS A 113 19.90 3.84 -3.88
C CYS A 113 20.44 5.27 -3.97
N VAL A 114 19.87 6.12 -4.81
CA VAL A 114 20.30 7.50 -5.00
C VAL A 114 20.16 8.31 -3.70
N PHE A 115 19.02 8.23 -3.03
CA PHE A 115 18.80 8.98 -1.79
C PHE A 115 19.61 8.40 -0.64
N SER A 116 19.81 7.10 -0.58
CA SER A 116 20.69 6.48 0.42
C SER A 116 22.15 6.90 0.21
N TYR A 117 22.62 6.94 -1.04
CA TYR A 117 23.92 7.51 -1.37
C TYR A 117 24.02 8.98 -0.91
N ASP A 118 23.05 9.81 -1.24
CA ASP A 118 23.04 11.23 -0.86
C ASP A 118 23.04 11.41 0.67
N LEU A 119 22.26 10.58 1.40
CA LEU A 119 22.22 10.60 2.87
C LEU A 119 23.58 10.29 3.48
N ILE A 120 24.22 9.19 3.06
CA ILE A 120 25.51 8.76 3.63
C ILE A 120 26.62 9.71 3.19
N ASN A 121 26.68 10.09 1.89
CA ASN A 121 27.73 10.99 1.40
C ASN A 121 27.66 12.40 2.02
N ARG A 122 26.47 12.88 2.35
CA ARG A 122 26.29 14.15 3.04
C ARG A 122 26.96 14.18 4.43
N ASN A 123 26.98 13.04 5.11
CA ASN A 123 27.48 12.93 6.48
C ASN A 123 28.90 12.38 6.57
N THR A 124 29.40 11.66 5.56
CA THR A 124 30.73 11.04 5.55
C THR A 124 31.70 11.73 4.61
N HIS A 125 31.18 12.43 3.59
CA HIS A 125 31.96 12.99 2.48
C HIS A 125 32.83 11.97 1.72
N ASP A 126 32.55 10.66 1.89
CA ASP A 126 33.23 9.56 1.19
C ASP A 126 32.30 8.95 0.13
N LYS A 127 32.57 9.29 -1.13
CA LYS A 127 31.75 8.91 -2.28
C LYS A 127 31.69 7.40 -2.52
N LEU A 128 32.86 6.72 -2.41
CA LEU A 128 32.92 5.26 -2.67
C LEU A 128 32.24 4.48 -1.54
N TYR A 129 32.50 4.87 -0.30
CA TYR A 129 31.84 4.27 0.86
C TYR A 129 30.31 4.43 0.78
N SER A 130 29.86 5.64 0.47
CA SER A 130 28.44 5.94 0.31
C SER A 130 27.78 5.18 -0.83
N LEU A 131 28.51 4.98 -1.94
CA LEU A 131 28.03 4.21 -3.07
C LEU A 131 27.79 2.74 -2.69
N VAL A 132 28.77 2.10 -2.05
CA VAL A 132 28.62 0.71 -1.62
C VAL A 132 27.53 0.58 -0.55
N ALA A 133 27.53 1.48 0.43
CA ALA A 133 26.51 1.50 1.49
C ALA A 133 25.07 1.63 0.96
N SER A 134 24.87 2.37 -0.14
CA SER A 134 23.53 2.59 -0.70
C SER A 134 22.85 1.30 -1.15
N ALA A 135 23.60 0.27 -1.52
CA ALA A 135 23.06 -1.02 -1.92
C ALA A 135 22.31 -1.71 -0.77
N LEU A 136 22.78 -1.63 0.48
CA LEU A 136 22.13 -2.25 1.64
C LEU A 136 20.72 -1.72 1.88
N PHE A 137 20.46 -0.45 1.57
CA PHE A 137 19.13 0.14 1.72
C PHE A 137 18.12 -0.39 0.70
N CYS A 138 18.56 -0.70 -0.52
CA CYS A 138 17.71 -1.27 -1.55
C CYS A 138 17.58 -2.79 -1.40
N LEU A 139 18.60 -3.47 -0.87
CA LEU A 139 18.61 -4.90 -0.54
C LEU A 139 17.95 -5.19 0.82
N ALA A 140 17.31 -4.22 1.44
CA ALA A 140 16.58 -4.43 2.68
C ALA A 140 15.34 -5.33 2.43
N PRO A 141 15.21 -6.48 3.13
CA PRO A 141 14.09 -7.41 2.92
C PRO A 141 12.72 -6.75 3.06
N ILE A 142 12.59 -5.76 3.95
CA ILE A 142 11.35 -4.98 4.16
C ILE A 142 10.88 -4.27 2.90
N MET A 143 11.78 -3.78 2.04
CA MET A 143 11.42 -3.16 0.75
C MET A 143 11.07 -4.21 -0.29
N LEU A 144 11.92 -5.25 -0.44
CA LEU A 144 11.73 -6.32 -1.41
C LEU A 144 10.40 -7.04 -1.18
N PHE A 145 10.00 -7.23 0.08
CA PHE A 145 8.73 -7.85 0.44
C PHE A 145 7.53 -7.05 -0.08
N ARG A 146 7.57 -5.72 -0.02
CA ARG A 146 6.48 -4.86 -0.52
C ARG A 146 6.41 -4.82 -2.04
N MET A 147 7.50 -5.09 -2.73
CA MET A 147 7.53 -5.20 -4.20
C MET A 147 6.73 -6.39 -4.74
N MET A 148 6.29 -7.34 -3.90
CA MET A 148 5.52 -8.51 -4.33
C MET A 148 4.00 -8.33 -4.33
N GLY A 149 3.45 -7.22 -3.80
CA GLY A 149 1.99 -7.05 -3.73
C GLY A 149 1.54 -5.64 -3.37
N HIS A 150 2.17 -5.00 -2.36
CA HIS A 150 1.82 -3.66 -1.90
C HIS A 150 2.70 -2.59 -2.56
N PHE A 151 2.55 -2.38 -3.85
CA PHE A 151 3.49 -1.61 -4.68
C PHE A 151 3.63 -0.14 -4.26
N ALA A 152 2.56 0.51 -3.79
CA ALA A 152 2.63 1.88 -3.30
C ALA A 152 3.52 2.00 -2.05
N LEU A 153 3.54 0.96 -1.21
CA LEU A 153 4.41 0.88 -0.04
C LEU A 153 5.89 0.66 -0.37
N SER A 154 6.25 0.30 -1.60
CA SER A 154 7.66 0.22 -2.02
C SER A 154 8.37 1.58 -2.05
N ALA A 155 7.67 2.68 -1.80
CA ALA A 155 8.20 4.04 -1.77
C ALA A 155 9.10 4.35 -0.56
N HIS A 156 9.92 3.41 -0.13
CA HIS A 156 10.84 3.58 1.03
C HIS A 156 11.84 4.72 0.82
N PHE A 157 12.16 5.08 -0.41
CA PHE A 157 12.99 6.24 -0.74
C PHE A 157 12.47 7.55 -0.13
N LEU A 158 11.17 7.69 0.11
CA LEU A 158 10.58 8.86 0.77
C LEU A 158 10.95 8.92 2.26
N ILE A 159 11.10 7.76 2.93
CA ILE A 159 11.61 7.68 4.30
C ILE A 159 13.06 8.16 4.32
N ILE A 160 13.88 7.70 3.36
CA ILE A 160 15.28 8.14 3.25
C ILE A 160 15.35 9.65 2.92
N ALA A 161 14.48 10.16 2.05
CA ALA A 161 14.37 11.60 1.77
C ALA A 161 14.10 12.40 3.04
N SER A 162 13.25 11.90 3.95
CA SER A 162 12.97 12.56 5.23
C SER A 162 14.23 12.63 6.12
N PHE A 163 15.07 11.59 6.12
CA PHE A 163 16.35 11.61 6.84
C PHE A 163 17.36 12.60 6.23
N ILE A 164 17.37 12.74 4.89
CA ILE A 164 18.17 13.79 4.23
C ILE A 164 17.70 15.17 4.73
N LEU A 165 16.39 15.42 4.74
CA LEU A 165 15.84 16.69 5.21
C LEU A 165 16.10 16.92 6.71
N TYR A 166 16.05 15.85 7.52
CA TYR A 166 16.39 15.90 8.94
C TYR A 166 17.84 16.38 9.17
N SER A 167 18.77 15.98 8.30
CA SER A 167 20.18 16.38 8.34
C SER A 167 20.45 17.78 7.73
N MET A 168 19.42 18.46 7.21
CA MET A 168 19.54 19.78 6.55
C MET A 168 19.06 20.91 7.45
N ASN A 169 19.82 22.00 7.48
CA ASN A 169 19.34 23.27 8.03
C ASN A 169 18.38 23.93 7.01
N ASN A 170 17.33 24.59 7.50
CA ASN A 170 16.39 25.37 6.67
C ASN A 170 15.69 24.63 5.52
N ALA A 171 15.29 23.37 5.74
CA ALA A 171 14.57 22.56 4.75
C ALA A 171 13.04 22.81 4.72
N ASN A 172 12.53 23.95 5.20
CA ASN A 172 11.09 24.19 5.46
C ASN A 172 10.18 23.87 4.28
N LYS A 173 10.43 24.49 3.11
CA LYS A 173 9.62 24.24 1.89
C LYS A 173 9.69 22.80 1.42
N ARG A 174 10.85 22.15 1.57
CA ARG A 174 11.06 20.76 1.16
C ARG A 174 10.28 19.79 2.05
N TRP A 175 10.16 20.08 3.35
CA TRP A 175 9.33 19.31 4.26
C TRP A 175 7.86 19.37 3.88
N VAL A 176 7.31 20.56 3.62
CA VAL A 176 5.92 20.74 3.19
C VAL A 176 5.67 19.96 1.88
N LEU A 177 6.59 20.08 0.92
CA LEU A 177 6.50 19.38 -0.36
C LEU A 177 6.58 17.84 -0.18
N LEU A 178 7.50 17.35 0.64
CA LEU A 178 7.67 15.91 0.89
C LEU A 178 6.41 15.32 1.54
N ILE A 179 5.82 16.01 2.51
CA ILE A 179 4.59 15.58 3.18
C ILE A 179 3.42 15.55 2.19
N ALA A 180 3.25 16.59 1.36
CA ALA A 180 2.22 16.63 0.34
C ALA A 180 2.38 15.52 -0.71
N ILE A 181 3.60 15.32 -1.24
CA ILE A 181 3.88 14.25 -2.22
C ILE A 181 3.63 12.86 -1.61
N SER A 182 4.09 12.63 -0.38
CA SER A 182 3.93 11.33 0.27
C SER A 182 2.45 10.96 0.45
N SER A 183 1.58 11.94 0.76
CA SER A 183 0.14 11.71 0.91
C SER A 183 -0.54 11.37 -0.43
N ALA A 184 0.04 11.80 -1.54
CA ALA A 184 -0.40 11.44 -2.88
C ALA A 184 0.17 10.07 -3.36
N ILE A 185 1.01 9.43 -2.57
CA ILE A 185 1.56 8.10 -2.86
C ILE A 185 0.96 7.05 -1.92
N HIS A 186 1.15 7.22 -0.60
CA HIS A 186 0.61 6.28 0.36
C HIS A 186 0.52 6.87 1.77
N PHE A 187 -0.64 6.75 2.42
CA PHE A 187 -0.93 7.33 3.73
C PHE A 187 0.03 6.86 4.84
N TYR A 188 0.42 5.56 4.88
CA TYR A 188 1.37 5.05 5.88
C TYR A 188 2.75 5.70 5.75
N ILE A 189 3.25 5.89 4.54
CA ILE A 189 4.53 6.57 4.29
C ILE A 189 4.46 8.02 4.81
N THR A 190 3.32 8.69 4.63
CA THR A 190 3.09 10.05 5.16
C THR A 190 3.17 10.06 6.69
N GLY A 191 2.49 9.12 7.37
CA GLY A 191 2.57 9.00 8.84
C GLY A 191 4.00 8.76 9.34
N MET A 192 4.77 7.94 8.61
CA MET A 192 6.19 7.72 8.89
C MET A 192 7.01 9.00 8.74
N ILE A 193 6.82 9.75 7.65
CA ILE A 193 7.52 11.02 7.40
C ILE A 193 7.15 12.07 8.45
N LEU A 194 5.90 12.12 8.89
CA LEU A 194 5.45 13.03 9.94
C LEU A 194 6.17 12.79 11.27
N SER A 195 6.43 11.53 11.64
CA SER A 195 7.19 11.23 12.86
C SER A 195 8.62 11.75 12.78
N VAL A 196 9.28 11.62 11.63
CA VAL A 196 10.62 12.20 11.38
C VAL A 196 10.58 13.73 11.37
N PHE A 197 9.53 14.32 10.79
CA PHE A 197 9.33 15.77 10.76
C PHE A 197 9.18 16.38 12.16
N VAL A 198 8.42 15.73 13.04
CA VAL A 198 8.28 16.15 14.45
C VAL A 198 9.64 16.11 15.15
N ALA A 199 10.42 15.04 14.96
CA ALA A 199 11.77 14.95 15.50
C ALA A 199 12.69 16.04 14.93
N TYR A 200 12.57 16.38 13.64
CA TYR A 200 13.30 17.50 13.02
C TYR A 200 12.97 18.84 13.69
N LEU A 201 11.69 19.13 13.92
CA LEU A 201 11.27 20.37 14.57
C LEU A 201 11.84 20.47 15.99
N ALA A 202 11.72 19.39 16.77
CA ALA A 202 12.28 19.33 18.12
C ALA A 202 13.81 19.52 18.13
N THR A 203 14.52 18.86 17.20
CA THR A 203 15.97 19.02 17.03
C THR A 203 16.34 20.46 16.67
N SER A 204 15.59 21.10 15.77
CA SER A 204 15.83 22.50 15.36
C SER A 204 15.63 23.49 16.51
N ILE A 205 14.69 23.20 17.44
CA ILE A 205 14.50 24.01 18.66
C ILE A 205 15.67 23.82 19.62
N ILE A 206 16.09 22.57 19.87
CA ILE A 206 17.21 22.26 20.76
C ILE A 206 18.54 22.91 20.25
N LYS A 207 18.75 22.88 18.94
CA LYS A 207 19.89 23.52 18.29
C LYS A 207 19.77 25.05 18.21
N LYS A 208 18.66 25.62 18.66
CA LYS A 208 18.35 27.07 18.55
C LYS A 208 18.30 27.60 17.11
N GLU A 209 18.12 26.72 16.13
CA GLU A 209 17.93 27.09 14.71
C GLU A 209 16.54 27.69 14.46
N LYS A 210 15.55 27.28 15.26
CA LYS A 210 14.18 27.77 15.22
C LYS A 210 13.66 28.12 16.62
N THR A 211 12.87 29.17 16.71
CA THR A 211 12.04 29.41 17.90
C THR A 211 10.85 28.43 17.90
N VAL A 212 10.26 28.19 19.07
CA VAL A 212 9.06 27.36 19.21
C VAL A 212 7.93 27.87 18.30
N ALA A 213 7.73 29.20 18.23
CA ALA A 213 6.72 29.81 17.38
C ALA A 213 6.95 29.51 15.87
N ARG A 214 8.20 29.60 15.39
CA ARG A 214 8.56 29.25 13.99
C ARG A 214 8.39 27.76 13.70
N ALA A 215 8.71 26.91 14.64
CA ALA A 215 8.51 25.47 14.51
C ALA A 215 7.02 25.13 14.46
N ALA A 216 6.22 25.71 15.34
CA ALA A 216 4.77 25.57 15.35
C ALA A 216 4.11 26.10 14.06
N SER A 217 4.53 27.27 13.57
CA SER A 217 4.06 27.81 12.29
C SER A 217 4.38 26.85 11.12
N LEU A 218 5.60 26.29 11.06
CA LEU A 218 5.95 25.34 10.02
C LEU A 218 5.13 24.04 10.12
N PHE A 219 4.86 23.56 11.35
CA PHE A 219 3.99 22.42 11.58
C PHE A 219 2.58 22.67 11.05
N ILE A 220 1.99 23.82 11.38
CA ILE A 220 0.65 24.21 10.91
C ILE A 220 0.61 24.27 9.38
N VAL A 221 1.58 24.92 8.73
CA VAL A 221 1.66 25.00 7.26
C VAL A 221 1.76 23.61 6.65
N ALA A 222 2.57 22.71 7.22
CA ALA A 222 2.70 21.34 6.74
C ALA A 222 1.39 20.55 6.89
N MET A 223 0.67 20.72 8.01
CA MET A 223 -0.63 20.07 8.23
C MET A 223 -1.72 20.62 7.30
N LEU A 224 -1.73 21.91 7.02
CA LEU A 224 -2.66 22.52 6.05
C LEU A 224 -2.38 21.99 4.63
N ALA A 225 -1.11 21.89 4.23
CA ALA A 225 -0.74 21.31 2.95
C ALA A 225 -1.14 19.83 2.86
N LEU A 226 -0.93 19.05 3.92
CA LEU A 226 -1.39 17.67 4.01
C LEU A 226 -2.91 17.57 3.87
N ALA A 227 -3.66 18.31 4.68
CA ALA A 227 -5.12 18.30 4.66
C ALA A 227 -5.67 18.72 3.28
N GLY A 228 -5.10 19.77 2.67
CA GLY A 228 -5.47 20.22 1.33
C GLY A 228 -5.20 19.15 0.26
N THR A 229 -4.04 18.49 0.31
CA THR A 229 -3.71 17.39 -0.62
C THR A 229 -4.66 16.21 -0.41
N MET A 230 -4.90 15.80 0.83
CA MET A 230 -5.81 14.69 1.16
C MET A 230 -7.25 15.00 0.70
N TYR A 231 -7.71 16.24 0.89
CA TYR A 231 -9.03 16.67 0.42
C TYR A 231 -9.13 16.61 -1.10
N ALA A 232 -8.15 17.16 -1.80
CA ALA A 232 -8.10 17.14 -3.26
C ALA A 232 -8.06 15.71 -3.84
N LEU A 233 -7.44 14.76 -3.13
CA LEU A 233 -7.33 13.35 -3.54
C LEU A 233 -8.55 12.51 -3.13
N GLY A 234 -9.48 13.02 -2.34
CA GLY A 234 -10.70 12.32 -1.96
C GLY A 234 -10.54 11.34 -0.79
N TYR A 235 -9.62 11.59 0.15
CA TYR A 235 -9.53 10.79 1.39
C TYR A 235 -10.77 10.92 2.28
N PHE A 236 -11.55 12.00 2.13
CA PHE A 236 -12.70 12.32 2.97
C PHE A 236 -14.06 12.04 2.29
N VAL A 237 -14.09 11.28 1.20
CA VAL A 237 -15.35 10.98 0.50
C VAL A 237 -16.24 9.98 1.24
N ILE A 238 -15.70 9.21 2.19
CA ILE A 238 -16.46 8.29 3.02
C ILE A 238 -17.05 9.08 4.21
N ALA A 239 -18.36 9.36 4.15
CA ALA A 239 -19.03 10.26 5.08
C ALA A 239 -19.11 9.72 6.53
N ASP A 240 -19.32 8.42 6.70
CA ASP A 240 -19.46 7.76 8.02
C ASP A 240 -18.13 7.39 8.67
N GLY A 241 -17.03 7.84 8.07
CA GLY A 241 -15.70 7.40 8.45
C GLY A 241 -15.39 5.99 7.94
N ALA A 242 -14.13 5.78 7.61
CA ALA A 242 -13.66 4.46 7.21
C ALA A 242 -13.53 3.58 8.44
N ASP A 243 -14.16 2.41 8.46
CA ASP A 243 -13.95 1.43 9.53
C ASP A 243 -12.46 1.09 9.63
N GLY A 244 -11.88 1.38 10.79
CA GLY A 244 -10.46 1.36 11.04
C GLY A 244 -10.02 0.42 12.14
N SER A 245 -10.86 -0.52 12.59
CA SER A 245 -10.47 -1.50 13.60
C SER A 245 -9.30 -2.36 13.12
N GLY A 246 -8.39 -2.74 14.03
CA GLY A 246 -7.27 -3.60 13.69
C GLY A 246 -5.92 -3.22 14.30
N PHE A 247 -5.81 -2.13 15.06
CA PHE A 247 -4.63 -1.87 15.86
C PHE A 247 -4.43 -3.00 16.88
N GLY A 248 -3.21 -3.53 16.95
CA GLY A 248 -2.92 -4.71 17.75
C GLY A 248 -3.06 -6.06 17.02
N LEU A 249 -3.73 -6.08 15.83
CA LEU A 249 -3.77 -7.29 14.99
C LEU A 249 -2.60 -7.35 14.00
N TYR A 250 -2.22 -6.22 13.43
CA TYR A 250 -1.16 -6.10 12.41
C TYR A 250 0.09 -5.46 13.00
N HIS A 251 0.53 -5.98 14.15
CA HIS A 251 1.69 -5.49 14.88
C HIS A 251 2.98 -6.18 14.44
N MET A 252 4.11 -5.77 15.02
CA MET A 252 5.40 -6.40 14.84
C MET A 252 5.67 -7.39 15.98
N ASP A 253 5.97 -8.63 15.65
CA ASP A 253 6.49 -9.62 16.60
C ASP A 253 7.94 -9.27 16.99
N LEU A 254 8.31 -9.44 18.27
CA LEU A 254 9.65 -9.10 18.76
C LEU A 254 10.76 -9.91 18.08
N SER A 255 10.45 -11.13 17.61
CA SER A 255 11.39 -11.93 16.83
C SER A 255 11.56 -11.49 15.37
N ALA A 256 10.75 -10.54 14.88
CA ALA A 256 10.69 -10.16 13.47
C ALA A 256 12.03 -9.68 12.87
N PHE A 257 12.94 -9.13 13.70
CA PHE A 257 14.27 -8.71 13.23
C PHE A 257 15.14 -9.86 12.74
N ILE A 258 14.95 -11.07 13.32
CA ILE A 258 15.73 -12.27 13.00
C ILE A 258 14.89 -13.36 12.34
N ASN A 259 13.55 -13.21 12.31
CA ASN A 259 12.64 -14.18 11.74
C ASN A 259 12.38 -13.85 10.26
N PRO A 260 12.86 -14.67 9.31
CA PRO A 260 12.57 -14.48 7.89
C PRO A 260 11.10 -14.80 7.54
N MET A 261 10.33 -15.39 8.43
CA MET A 261 8.94 -15.84 8.29
C MET A 261 8.73 -16.93 7.21
N TYR A 262 9.41 -16.83 6.07
CA TYR A 262 9.29 -17.76 4.96
C TYR A 262 10.67 -18.35 4.62
N GLY A 263 10.71 -19.66 4.32
CA GLY A 263 11.97 -20.37 4.04
C GLY A 263 12.72 -19.86 2.80
N TRP A 264 12.06 -19.12 1.93
CA TRP A 264 12.68 -18.51 0.75
C TRP A 264 13.28 -17.12 1.00
N VAL A 265 13.09 -16.53 2.19
CA VAL A 265 13.59 -15.17 2.49
C VAL A 265 15.07 -15.18 2.82
N SER A 266 15.52 -16.16 3.61
CA SER A 266 16.90 -16.25 4.08
C SER A 266 17.51 -17.60 3.74
N SER A 267 18.79 -17.56 3.39
CA SER A 267 19.62 -18.76 3.19
C SER A 267 20.45 -19.12 4.42
N LEU A 268 20.49 -18.24 5.42
CA LEU A 268 21.30 -18.41 6.62
C LEU A 268 20.45 -18.73 7.86
N THR A 269 19.19 -18.30 7.88
CA THR A 269 18.30 -18.49 9.03
C THR A 269 17.03 -19.20 8.61
N HIS A 270 16.48 -20.01 9.54
CA HIS A 270 15.20 -20.69 9.33
C HIS A 270 14.04 -19.88 9.90
N PRO A 271 12.81 -20.02 9.33
CA PRO A 271 11.61 -19.40 9.88
C PRO A 271 11.35 -19.83 11.31
N LEU A 272 11.08 -18.85 12.16
CA LEU A 272 10.52 -19.06 13.49
C LEU A 272 8.99 -19.06 13.39
N PRO A 273 8.27 -19.57 14.39
CA PRO A 273 6.82 -19.49 14.43
C PRO A 273 6.34 -18.04 14.32
N TYR A 274 5.20 -17.82 13.64
CA TYR A 274 4.58 -16.51 13.44
C TYR A 274 3.07 -16.66 13.29
N GLN A 275 2.31 -15.60 13.58
CA GLN A 275 0.87 -15.54 13.33
C GLN A 275 0.58 -15.10 11.89
N LYS A 276 -0.60 -15.48 11.37
CA LYS A 276 -1.00 -15.20 9.98
C LYS A 276 -0.92 -13.72 9.61
N LEU A 277 -1.16 -12.80 10.56
CA LEU A 277 -1.19 -11.36 10.31
C LEU A 277 0.14 -10.64 10.58
N ASP A 278 1.16 -11.34 11.08
CA ASP A 278 2.49 -10.78 11.36
C ASP A 278 3.24 -10.31 10.11
N TYR A 279 2.80 -10.76 8.91
CA TYR A 279 3.39 -10.31 7.64
C TYR A 279 3.37 -8.79 7.45
N GLU A 280 2.45 -8.10 8.11
CA GLU A 280 2.40 -6.63 8.09
C GLU A 280 3.50 -5.99 8.93
N GLY A 281 3.92 -6.66 9.99
CA GLY A 281 5.05 -6.30 10.83
C GLY A 281 6.38 -6.93 10.40
N PHE A 282 6.47 -7.47 9.17
CA PHE A 282 7.70 -8.06 8.64
C PHE A 282 8.87 -7.09 8.74
N ALA A 283 9.92 -7.49 9.48
CA ALA A 283 11.04 -6.64 9.84
C ALA A 283 12.41 -7.35 9.74
N TYR A 284 12.48 -8.49 9.04
CA TYR A 284 13.73 -9.24 8.87
C TYR A 284 14.82 -8.33 8.31
N LEU A 285 15.96 -8.30 9.00
CA LEU A 285 17.05 -7.39 8.65
C LEU A 285 17.89 -7.90 7.48
N GLY A 286 18.03 -9.21 7.37
CA GLY A 286 19.09 -9.84 6.59
C GLY A 286 20.44 -9.81 7.33
N ALA A 287 21.27 -10.80 7.06
CA ALA A 287 22.51 -11.02 7.81
C ALA A 287 23.52 -9.86 7.64
N GLY A 288 23.58 -9.23 6.48
CA GLY A 288 24.49 -8.11 6.23
C GLY A 288 24.10 -6.85 6.99
N VAL A 289 22.81 -6.50 7.03
CA VAL A 289 22.30 -5.38 7.83
C VAL A 289 22.45 -5.69 9.31
N ALA A 290 22.09 -6.90 9.75
CA ALA A 290 22.26 -7.32 11.14
C ALA A 290 23.74 -7.20 11.58
N PHE A 291 24.68 -7.60 10.74
CA PHE A 291 26.12 -7.45 11.01
C PHE A 291 26.51 -5.98 11.21
N ILE A 292 26.07 -5.05 10.35
CA ILE A 292 26.33 -3.62 10.52
C ILE A 292 25.75 -3.09 11.83
N LEU A 293 24.54 -3.50 12.21
CA LEU A 293 23.92 -3.03 13.44
C LEU A 293 24.68 -3.54 14.69
N ILE A 294 25.02 -4.84 14.73
CA ILE A 294 25.75 -5.45 15.85
C ILE A 294 27.14 -4.83 15.95
N PHE A 295 27.86 -4.72 14.84
CA PHE A 295 29.19 -4.11 14.79
C PHE A 295 29.15 -2.62 15.19
N GLY A 296 28.13 -1.90 14.72
CA GLY A 296 27.92 -0.49 15.07
C GLY A 296 27.60 -0.29 16.54
N ILE A 297 26.81 -1.17 17.17
CA ILE A 297 26.53 -1.17 18.62
C ILE A 297 27.83 -1.43 19.39
N ALA A 298 28.66 -2.37 18.97
CA ALA A 298 29.95 -2.63 19.60
C ALA A 298 30.87 -1.39 19.52
N CYS A 299 30.98 -0.76 18.36
CA CYS A 299 31.71 0.51 18.20
C CYS A 299 31.13 1.61 19.10
N PHE A 300 29.81 1.74 19.15
CA PHE A 300 29.15 2.76 19.97
C PHE A 300 29.43 2.58 21.47
N SER A 301 29.50 1.35 21.94
CA SER A 301 29.83 1.02 23.34
C SER A 301 31.26 1.47 23.72
N ILE A 302 32.18 1.47 22.75
CA ILE A 302 33.60 1.83 22.96
C ILE A 302 33.78 3.36 22.90
N TYR A 303 33.27 4.00 21.85
CA TYR A 303 33.62 5.40 21.51
C TYR A 303 32.70 6.45 22.13
N ARG A 304 31.49 6.11 22.51
CA ARG A 304 30.48 6.94 23.23
C ARG A 304 30.50 8.43 22.81
N GLY A 305 29.78 8.78 21.78
CA GLY A 305 29.73 10.18 21.35
C GLY A 305 28.37 10.55 20.75
N VAL A 306 27.43 10.98 21.59
CA VAL A 306 26.12 11.44 21.11
C VAL A 306 25.82 12.84 21.59
N SER A 307 25.51 13.72 20.65
CA SER A 307 25.10 15.10 20.96
C SER A 307 23.68 15.10 21.57
N LYS A 308 23.44 16.06 22.49
CA LYS A 308 22.09 16.32 23.02
C LYS A 308 21.06 16.59 21.91
N SER A 309 21.48 17.12 20.78
CA SER A 309 20.62 17.37 19.63
C SER A 309 20.13 16.10 18.92
N SER A 310 20.72 14.93 19.22
CA SER A 310 20.26 13.63 18.69
C SER A 310 19.12 13.01 19.51
N ILE A 311 18.83 13.55 20.71
CA ILE A 311 17.78 13.02 21.60
C ILE A 311 16.42 12.91 20.90
N PRO A 312 15.92 13.91 20.13
CA PRO A 312 14.62 13.78 19.46
C PRO A 312 14.60 12.66 18.41
N GLY A 313 15.72 12.41 17.73
CA GLY A 313 15.84 11.28 16.79
C GLY A 313 15.77 9.93 17.50
N PHE A 314 16.44 9.76 18.63
CA PHE A 314 16.33 8.53 19.44
C PHE A 314 14.94 8.36 20.05
N ALA A 315 14.33 9.45 20.53
CA ALA A 315 12.95 9.42 21.04
C ALA A 315 11.95 9.01 19.95
N MET A 316 12.11 9.51 18.73
CA MET A 316 11.33 9.09 17.57
C MET A 316 11.53 7.58 17.29
N CYS A 317 12.78 7.10 17.26
CA CYS A 317 13.07 5.68 17.04
C CYS A 317 12.41 4.78 18.11
N LEU A 318 12.47 5.19 19.37
CA LEU A 318 11.80 4.49 20.47
C LEU A 318 10.27 4.52 20.29
N PHE A 319 9.70 5.68 19.97
CA PHE A 319 8.27 5.83 19.74
C PHE A 319 7.77 4.91 18.62
N VAL A 320 8.42 4.92 17.45
CA VAL A 320 7.98 4.08 16.32
C VAL A 320 8.19 2.59 16.58
N LEU A 321 9.20 2.21 17.35
CA LEU A 321 9.39 0.83 17.80
C LEU A 321 8.25 0.38 18.71
N LEU A 322 7.92 1.16 19.74
CA LEU A 322 6.81 0.86 20.66
C LEU A 322 5.47 0.86 19.93
N PHE A 323 5.26 1.79 18.99
CA PHE A 323 4.05 1.82 18.18
C PHE A 323 3.93 0.60 17.25
N ALA A 324 5.05 0.12 16.69
CA ALA A 324 5.08 -1.07 15.85
C ALA A 324 4.76 -2.36 16.64
N ILE A 325 5.27 -2.47 17.86
CA ILE A 325 4.97 -3.59 18.79
C ILE A 325 3.49 -3.57 19.22
N SER A 326 2.88 -2.39 19.31
CA SER A 326 1.49 -2.14 19.69
C SER A 326 1.13 -2.53 21.16
N ASN A 327 -0.16 -2.70 21.42
CA ASN A 327 -0.70 -3.16 22.70
C ASN A 327 -0.79 -4.69 22.83
N ASN A 328 -0.44 -5.43 21.77
CA ASN A 328 -0.34 -6.90 21.76
C ASN A 328 1.12 -7.29 21.52
N ILE A 329 1.85 -7.55 22.59
CA ILE A 329 3.27 -7.90 22.52
C ILE A 329 3.39 -9.39 22.25
N SER A 330 3.99 -9.76 21.11
CA SER A 330 4.23 -11.15 20.72
C SER A 330 5.71 -11.44 20.51
N ILE A 331 6.09 -12.69 20.69
CA ILE A 331 7.41 -13.24 20.39
C ILE A 331 7.26 -14.65 19.83
N GLY A 332 7.85 -14.90 18.66
CA GLY A 332 7.78 -16.21 18.02
C GLY A 332 6.34 -16.65 17.74
N GLY A 333 5.45 -15.74 17.35
CA GLY A 333 4.05 -16.01 17.05
C GLY A 333 3.16 -16.22 18.29
N HIS A 334 3.67 -16.06 19.51
CA HIS A 334 2.90 -16.18 20.73
C HIS A 334 2.70 -14.82 21.39
N THR A 335 1.47 -14.46 21.71
CA THR A 335 1.18 -13.24 22.49
C THR A 335 1.65 -13.46 23.94
N VAL A 336 2.62 -12.65 24.36
CA VAL A 336 3.21 -12.69 25.72
C VAL A 336 2.46 -11.77 26.66
N TYR A 337 2.04 -10.61 26.17
CA TYR A 337 1.34 -9.62 26.96
C TYR A 337 0.39 -8.80 26.08
N SER A 338 -0.81 -8.53 26.60
CA SER A 338 -1.80 -7.70 25.94
C SER A 338 -2.46 -6.76 26.96
N PHE A 339 -2.71 -5.52 26.57
CA PHE A 339 -3.38 -4.54 27.40
C PHE A 339 -4.36 -3.69 26.61
N ASN A 340 -5.40 -3.22 27.27
CA ASN A 340 -6.40 -2.36 26.65
C ASN A 340 -5.91 -0.90 26.63
N LEU A 341 -6.05 -0.26 25.47
CA LEU A 341 -5.83 1.18 25.35
C LEU A 341 -7.11 1.93 25.74
N PRO A 342 -7.01 3.12 26.36
CA PRO A 342 -8.14 4.04 26.47
C PRO A 342 -8.76 4.31 25.09
N ASP A 343 -10.09 4.47 25.02
CA ASP A 343 -10.84 4.60 23.76
C ASP A 343 -10.29 5.69 22.81
N ILE A 344 -9.89 6.84 23.36
CA ILE A 344 -9.33 7.95 22.58
C ILE A 344 -8.01 7.52 21.91
N LEU A 345 -7.13 6.83 22.64
CA LEU A 345 -5.85 6.36 22.11
C LEU A 345 -6.06 5.20 21.11
N SER A 346 -7.01 4.32 21.41
CA SER A 346 -7.39 3.23 20.50
C SER A 346 -7.89 3.77 19.16
N LYS A 347 -8.83 4.75 19.17
CA LYS A 347 -9.32 5.41 17.95
C LYS A 347 -8.20 6.09 17.18
N ALA A 348 -7.31 6.80 17.85
CA ALA A 348 -6.16 7.46 17.21
C ALA A 348 -5.18 6.43 16.60
N ALA A 349 -4.88 5.34 17.31
CA ALA A 349 -3.98 4.29 16.83
C ALA A 349 -4.58 3.50 15.65
N ASN A 350 -5.90 3.28 15.64
CA ASN A 350 -6.60 2.60 14.56
C ASN A 350 -6.53 3.33 13.21
N VAL A 351 -6.20 4.63 13.18
CA VAL A 351 -5.89 5.34 11.93
C VAL A 351 -4.78 4.62 11.16
N PHE A 352 -3.81 4.03 11.89
CA PHE A 352 -2.72 3.22 11.34
C PHE A 352 -2.81 1.78 11.85
N ARG A 353 -3.91 1.07 11.51
CA ARG A 353 -4.16 -0.30 11.99
C ARG A 353 -2.99 -1.27 11.83
N SER A 354 -2.22 -1.16 10.74
CA SER A 354 -1.00 -1.94 10.49
C SER A 354 0.23 -1.22 11.09
N SER A 355 0.24 -1.10 12.41
CA SER A 355 1.29 -0.39 13.16
C SER A 355 2.68 -0.99 12.96
N GLY A 356 2.77 -2.31 12.73
CA GLY A 356 4.02 -3.01 12.49
C GLY A 356 4.88 -2.42 11.37
N ARG A 357 4.25 -1.77 10.37
CA ARG A 357 4.96 -1.10 9.27
C ARG A 357 5.86 0.06 9.73
N PHE A 358 5.56 0.71 10.85
CA PHE A 358 6.35 1.84 11.36
C PHE A 358 7.77 1.45 11.78
N ILE A 359 8.06 0.16 11.95
CA ILE A 359 9.41 -0.34 12.24
C ILE A 359 10.42 -0.01 11.14
N TRP A 360 9.97 0.25 9.90
CA TRP A 360 10.87 0.59 8.79
C TRP A 360 11.68 1.84 9.06
N ILE A 361 11.10 2.85 9.74
CA ILE A 361 11.82 4.05 10.17
C ILE A 361 12.98 3.67 11.08
N PHE A 362 12.70 2.84 12.10
CA PHE A 362 13.71 2.39 13.06
C PHE A 362 14.86 1.65 12.36
N ILE A 363 14.54 0.73 11.44
CA ILE A 363 15.53 -0.06 10.71
C ILE A 363 16.42 0.85 9.86
N TYR A 364 15.84 1.73 9.03
CA TYR A 364 16.62 2.61 8.17
C TYR A 364 17.37 3.69 8.94
N ALA A 365 16.79 4.25 10.00
CA ALA A 365 17.47 5.21 10.85
C ALA A 365 18.66 4.59 11.56
N SER A 366 18.50 3.39 12.12
CA SER A 366 19.59 2.65 12.77
C SER A 366 20.69 2.27 11.77
N LEU A 367 20.32 1.78 10.59
CA LEU A 367 21.26 1.45 9.53
C LEU A 367 22.08 2.70 9.10
N ALA A 368 21.42 3.81 8.82
CA ALA A 368 22.07 5.06 8.45
C ALA A 368 22.98 5.56 9.58
N PHE A 369 22.48 5.56 10.82
CA PHE A 369 23.23 6.00 11.99
C PHE A 369 24.51 5.20 12.16
N PHE A 370 24.45 3.87 12.16
CA PHE A 370 25.64 3.06 12.39
C PHE A 370 26.62 3.06 11.21
N ILE A 371 26.15 3.11 9.97
CA ILE A 371 27.03 3.29 8.81
C ILE A 371 27.83 4.60 8.93
N ILE A 372 27.17 5.72 9.26
CA ILE A 372 27.81 7.02 9.45
C ILE A 372 28.75 6.98 10.66
N TYR A 373 28.28 6.40 11.77
CA TYR A 373 29.04 6.32 13.02
C TYR A 373 30.34 5.52 12.87
N ILE A 374 30.28 4.33 12.25
CA ILE A 374 31.46 3.50 11.97
C ILE A 374 32.48 4.28 11.17
N HIS A 375 32.06 5.01 10.13
CA HIS A 375 32.94 5.81 9.30
C HIS A 375 33.62 6.97 10.05
N GLN A 376 32.98 7.54 11.07
CA GLN A 376 33.54 8.64 11.85
C GLN A 376 34.68 8.22 12.78
N TYR A 377 34.69 6.97 13.26
CA TYR A 377 35.60 6.50 14.28
C TYR A 377 36.67 5.51 13.79
N LEU A 378 36.44 4.88 12.62
CA LEU A 378 37.35 3.86 12.11
C LEU A 378 38.04 4.26 10.82
N ASN A 379 39.15 3.56 10.51
CA ASN A 379 39.91 3.80 9.29
C ASN A 379 39.07 3.55 8.03
N ARG A 380 39.17 4.45 7.05
CA ARG A 380 38.43 4.40 5.79
C ARG A 380 38.51 3.04 5.05
N ARG A 381 39.73 2.45 4.97
CA ARG A 381 39.91 1.17 4.29
C ARG A 381 39.16 0.04 5.00
N PHE A 382 39.20 0.06 6.33
CA PHE A 382 38.47 -0.90 7.15
C PHE A 382 36.95 -0.72 7.02
N CYS A 383 36.46 0.52 7.04
CA CYS A 383 35.05 0.82 6.81
C CYS A 383 34.57 0.31 5.44
N LEU A 384 35.37 0.53 4.38
CA LEU A 384 35.06 -0.02 3.04
C LEU A 384 35.01 -1.54 3.04
N ALA A 385 35.95 -2.21 3.73
CA ALA A 385 35.93 -3.67 3.83
C ALA A 385 34.68 -4.17 4.55
N VAL A 386 34.34 -3.58 5.71
CA VAL A 386 33.16 -3.92 6.51
C VAL A 386 31.89 -3.77 5.69
N ILE A 387 31.67 -2.63 5.02
CA ILE A 387 30.44 -2.41 4.25
C ILE A 387 30.36 -3.31 3.02
N SER A 388 31.50 -3.60 2.36
CA SER A 388 31.55 -4.50 1.20
C SER A 388 31.23 -5.95 1.59
N VAL A 389 31.80 -6.43 2.70
CA VAL A 389 31.48 -7.75 3.25
C VAL A 389 30.00 -7.81 3.64
N SER A 390 29.48 -6.76 4.28
CA SER A 390 28.05 -6.71 4.64
C SER A 390 27.14 -6.79 3.41
N CYS A 391 27.48 -6.11 2.31
CA CYS A 391 26.72 -6.21 1.06
C CYS A 391 26.77 -7.65 0.48
N ALA A 392 27.94 -8.28 0.48
CA ALA A 392 28.10 -9.65 -0.02
C ALA A 392 27.31 -10.66 0.84
N VAL A 393 27.39 -10.55 2.15
CA VAL A 393 26.64 -11.39 3.10
C VAL A 393 25.13 -11.15 2.95
N GLN A 394 24.69 -9.89 2.78
CA GLN A 394 23.29 -9.58 2.54
C GLN A 394 22.76 -10.22 1.26
N LEU A 395 23.49 -10.09 0.15
CA LEU A 395 23.12 -10.70 -1.13
C LEU A 395 23.04 -12.23 -1.03
N TYR A 396 24.02 -12.86 -0.36
CA TYR A 396 24.00 -14.29 -0.14
C TYR A 396 22.79 -14.73 0.68
N ASP A 397 22.51 -14.03 1.77
CA ASP A 397 21.41 -14.36 2.67
C ASP A 397 20.04 -14.26 1.98
N ILE A 398 19.81 -13.16 1.26
CA ILE A 398 18.49 -12.87 0.66
C ILE A 398 18.33 -13.30 -0.79
N HIS A 399 19.27 -14.09 -1.36
CA HIS A 399 19.18 -14.45 -2.78
C HIS A 399 17.90 -15.20 -3.13
N GLY A 400 17.42 -16.06 -2.22
CA GLY A 400 16.13 -16.75 -2.39
C GLY A 400 14.95 -15.78 -2.48
N MET A 401 14.99 -14.69 -1.72
CA MET A 401 13.99 -13.63 -1.80
C MET A 401 14.02 -12.92 -3.18
N LEU A 402 15.19 -12.64 -3.72
CA LEU A 402 15.30 -12.06 -5.08
C LEU A 402 14.73 -13.00 -6.15
N ILE A 403 14.97 -14.32 -6.01
CA ILE A 403 14.37 -15.33 -6.88
C ILE A 403 12.84 -15.32 -6.73
N LYS A 404 12.31 -15.24 -5.50
CA LYS A 404 10.86 -15.22 -5.26
C LYS A 404 10.18 -13.99 -5.86
N VAL A 405 10.80 -12.81 -5.78
CA VAL A 405 10.31 -11.60 -6.46
C VAL A 405 10.32 -11.81 -7.98
N ARG A 406 11.39 -12.42 -8.54
CA ARG A 406 11.46 -12.73 -9.97
C ARG A 406 10.36 -13.70 -10.41
N GLU A 407 10.12 -14.75 -9.64
CA GLU A 407 9.02 -15.70 -9.90
C GLU A 407 7.68 -14.95 -9.95
N ARG A 408 7.43 -14.08 -8.94
CA ARG A 408 6.21 -13.27 -8.88
C ARG A 408 6.02 -12.39 -10.12
N TYR A 409 7.09 -11.78 -10.63
CA TYR A 409 7.04 -10.94 -11.83
C TYR A 409 6.96 -11.73 -13.15
N SER A 410 7.22 -13.03 -13.08
CA SER A 410 7.10 -13.96 -14.22
C SER A 410 5.80 -14.75 -14.18
N GLU A 411 4.99 -14.61 -13.13
CA GLU A 411 3.68 -15.24 -13.06
C GLU A 411 2.80 -14.76 -14.23
N SER A 412 2.07 -15.70 -14.81
CA SER A 412 1.09 -15.40 -15.85
C SER A 412 -0.28 -15.90 -15.37
N THR A 413 -1.07 -15.00 -14.83
CA THR A 413 -2.42 -15.29 -14.35
C THR A 413 -3.42 -14.69 -15.32
N ASP A 414 -4.30 -15.52 -15.85
CA ASP A 414 -5.46 -15.03 -16.58
C ASP A 414 -6.45 -14.41 -15.59
N MET A 415 -6.59 -13.09 -15.62
CA MET A 415 -7.50 -12.34 -14.74
C MET A 415 -8.99 -12.63 -15.05
N SER A 416 -9.28 -13.28 -16.17
CA SER A 416 -10.63 -13.69 -16.54
C SER A 416 -10.95 -15.14 -16.15
N ARG A 417 -9.99 -15.86 -15.55
CA ARG A 417 -10.11 -17.28 -15.21
C ARG A 417 -11.33 -17.55 -14.31
N GLY A 418 -12.10 -18.56 -14.64
CA GLY A 418 -13.28 -18.98 -13.85
C GLY A 418 -14.61 -18.35 -14.28
N LEU A 419 -14.58 -17.34 -15.17
CA LEU A 419 -15.79 -16.81 -15.81
C LEU A 419 -15.74 -17.16 -17.29
N ASP A 420 -16.86 -17.63 -17.83
CA ASP A 420 -16.99 -17.84 -19.28
C ASP A 420 -16.99 -16.47 -19.99
N ASN A 421 -15.81 -16.05 -20.42
CA ASN A 421 -15.60 -14.74 -21.04
C ASN A 421 -16.48 -14.51 -22.27
N THR A 422 -16.81 -15.57 -23.02
CA THR A 422 -17.59 -15.42 -24.25
C THR A 422 -19.03 -15.04 -23.94
N ASN A 423 -19.65 -15.75 -23.00
CA ASN A 423 -21.05 -15.51 -22.63
C ASN A 423 -21.20 -14.19 -21.84
N ILE A 424 -20.32 -13.91 -20.89
CA ILE A 424 -20.43 -12.67 -20.10
C ILE A 424 -20.19 -11.42 -20.95
N ASN A 425 -19.26 -11.44 -21.90
CA ASN A 425 -19.05 -10.32 -22.81
C ASN A 425 -20.26 -10.07 -23.72
N LYS A 426 -20.96 -11.13 -24.14
CA LYS A 426 -22.21 -11.02 -24.89
C LYS A 426 -23.31 -10.38 -24.05
N LEU A 427 -23.43 -10.79 -22.77
CA LEU A 427 -24.40 -10.22 -21.83
C LEU A 427 -24.08 -8.76 -21.47
N MET A 428 -22.82 -8.35 -21.59
CA MET A 428 -22.35 -6.99 -21.31
C MET A 428 -22.48 -6.01 -22.49
N SER A 429 -22.86 -6.47 -23.68
CA SER A 429 -22.80 -5.67 -24.92
C SER A 429 -23.61 -4.37 -24.87
N ASP A 430 -24.66 -4.33 -24.08
CA ASP A 430 -25.57 -3.19 -23.87
C ASP A 430 -25.66 -2.73 -22.41
N LYS A 431 -24.70 -3.15 -21.56
CA LYS A 431 -24.67 -2.87 -20.12
C LYS A 431 -23.52 -1.95 -19.75
N ASP A 432 -23.79 -0.99 -18.87
CA ASP A 432 -22.82 -0.05 -18.32
C ASP A 432 -22.53 -0.31 -16.83
N LYS A 433 -23.21 -1.31 -16.24
CA LYS A 433 -23.05 -1.69 -14.82
C LYS A 433 -23.05 -3.21 -14.62
N ILE A 434 -22.25 -3.67 -13.66
CA ILE A 434 -22.37 -5.00 -13.06
C ILE A 434 -22.72 -4.82 -11.59
N GLN A 435 -23.83 -5.43 -11.17
CA GLN A 435 -24.23 -5.45 -9.77
C GLN A 435 -24.29 -6.88 -9.25
N VAL A 436 -23.46 -7.19 -8.27
CA VAL A 436 -23.58 -8.42 -7.52
C VAL A 436 -24.68 -8.24 -6.49
N VAL A 437 -25.65 -9.15 -6.54
CA VAL A 437 -26.77 -9.19 -5.62
C VAL A 437 -26.40 -10.12 -4.45
N MET A 438 -26.86 -9.79 -3.25
CA MET A 438 -26.50 -10.50 -2.00
C MET A 438 -26.41 -12.05 -2.10
N PRO A 439 -25.59 -12.68 -1.23
CA PRO A 439 -24.66 -12.09 -0.27
C PRO A 439 -23.37 -11.69 -0.95
N ILE A 440 -22.85 -10.51 -0.64
CA ILE A 440 -21.52 -10.13 -1.08
C ILE A 440 -20.52 -10.48 0.03
N ASP A 441 -19.87 -11.62 -0.10
CA ASP A 441 -18.74 -11.97 0.74
C ASP A 441 -17.44 -11.39 0.16
N PHE A 442 -16.49 -10.95 1.02
CA PHE A 442 -15.22 -10.36 0.60
C PHE A 442 -14.26 -11.34 -0.11
N TYR A 443 -14.50 -12.65 0.02
CA TYR A 443 -13.69 -13.70 -0.61
C TYR A 443 -14.13 -14.09 -2.02
N PHE A 444 -14.91 -13.26 -2.60
CA PHE A 444 -15.54 -13.40 -3.88
C PHE A 444 -14.55 -13.14 -5.04
N ASP A 445 -14.83 -13.64 -6.25
CA ASP A 445 -14.05 -13.43 -7.48
C ASP A 445 -14.05 -11.98 -7.99
N TRP A 446 -13.91 -11.04 -7.05
CA TRP A 446 -13.98 -9.60 -7.31
C TRP A 446 -12.98 -9.15 -8.38
N SER A 447 -11.80 -9.79 -8.45
CA SER A 447 -10.77 -9.43 -9.43
C SER A 447 -11.17 -9.83 -10.85
N ASN A 448 -11.80 -11.00 -11.02
CA ASN A 448 -12.24 -11.51 -12.33
C ASN A 448 -13.44 -10.71 -12.85
N ILE A 449 -14.43 -10.48 -11.99
CA ILE A 449 -15.58 -9.64 -12.34
C ILE A 449 -15.14 -8.20 -12.60
N GLY A 450 -14.25 -7.65 -11.77
CA GLY A 450 -13.69 -6.32 -11.96
C GLY A 450 -12.90 -6.18 -13.26
N TYR A 451 -12.16 -7.21 -13.66
CA TYR A 451 -11.49 -7.24 -14.95
C TYR A 451 -12.50 -7.11 -16.10
N ILE A 452 -13.56 -7.92 -16.08
CA ILE A 452 -14.60 -7.89 -17.11
C ILE A 452 -15.33 -6.54 -17.11
N ALA A 453 -15.75 -6.04 -15.96
CA ALA A 453 -16.40 -4.74 -15.83
C ALA A 453 -15.50 -3.62 -16.39
N SER A 454 -14.23 -3.59 -15.98
CA SER A 454 -13.29 -2.56 -16.44
C SER A 454 -13.00 -2.62 -17.94
N LYS A 455 -12.93 -3.83 -18.53
CA LYS A 455 -12.76 -4.03 -19.98
C LYS A 455 -13.96 -3.50 -20.77
N ASN A 456 -15.15 -3.67 -20.24
CA ASN A 456 -16.38 -3.16 -20.85
C ASN A 456 -16.71 -1.72 -20.44
N LYS A 457 -15.81 -1.04 -19.71
CA LYS A 457 -15.98 0.33 -19.15
C LYS A 457 -17.23 0.46 -18.28
N ALA A 458 -17.67 -0.65 -17.69
CA ALA A 458 -18.83 -0.73 -16.82
C ALA A 458 -18.47 -0.45 -15.38
N SER A 459 -19.38 0.16 -14.62
CA SER A 459 -19.24 0.33 -13.17
C SER A 459 -19.56 -0.97 -12.43
N MET A 460 -19.01 -1.14 -11.22
CA MET A 460 -19.32 -2.28 -10.35
C MET A 460 -19.63 -1.81 -8.93
N ASN A 461 -20.57 -2.48 -8.25
CA ASN A 461 -21.03 -2.08 -6.92
C ASN A 461 -20.17 -2.63 -5.77
N PHE A 462 -19.09 -3.29 -6.06
CA PHE A 462 -18.19 -3.89 -5.08
C PHE A 462 -16.76 -3.86 -5.59
N GLY A 463 -15.80 -4.19 -4.72
CA GLY A 463 -14.38 -4.27 -5.05
C GLY A 463 -13.57 -4.47 -3.78
N TYR A 464 -12.33 -4.89 -3.92
CA TYR A 464 -11.42 -4.94 -2.80
C TYR A 464 -10.83 -3.55 -2.55
N MET A 465 -11.05 -3.00 -1.36
CA MET A 465 -10.69 -1.64 -0.99
C MET A 465 -10.08 -1.61 0.40
N ALA A 466 -9.04 -0.79 0.60
CA ALA A 466 -8.38 -0.62 1.89
C ALA A 466 -9.32 -0.04 2.97
N ARG A 467 -10.27 0.79 2.54
CA ARG A 467 -11.28 1.44 3.39
C ARG A 467 -12.59 1.58 2.60
N PHE A 468 -13.70 1.37 3.27
CA PHE A 468 -15.04 1.53 2.71
C PHE A 468 -16.06 1.84 3.82
N SER A 469 -17.23 2.36 3.44
CA SER A 469 -18.35 2.52 4.36
C SER A 469 -19.12 1.19 4.48
N LEU A 470 -19.11 0.61 5.69
CA LEU A 470 -19.90 -0.59 5.97
C LEU A 470 -21.41 -0.31 5.86
N ASN A 471 -21.86 0.85 6.33
CA ASN A 471 -23.26 1.25 6.24
C ASN A 471 -23.71 1.41 4.78
N ALA A 472 -22.91 2.10 3.95
CA ALA A 472 -23.20 2.24 2.54
C ALA A 472 -23.27 0.88 1.84
N LYS A 473 -22.35 -0.05 2.15
CA LYS A 473 -22.37 -1.42 1.63
C LYS A 473 -23.66 -2.15 1.97
N ILE A 474 -24.05 -2.13 3.25
CA ILE A 474 -25.28 -2.78 3.72
C ILE A 474 -26.51 -2.16 3.05
N GLN A 475 -26.61 -0.84 2.99
CA GLN A 475 -27.73 -0.14 2.37
C GLN A 475 -27.80 -0.41 0.86
N GLN A 476 -26.69 -0.40 0.16
CA GLN A 476 -26.63 -0.72 -1.27
C GLN A 476 -27.15 -2.14 -1.55
N GLN A 477 -26.67 -3.14 -0.82
CA GLN A 477 -27.12 -4.53 -0.98
C GLN A 477 -28.62 -4.68 -0.74
N LYS A 478 -29.11 -4.10 0.36
CA LYS A 478 -30.54 -4.12 0.69
C LYS A 478 -31.38 -3.42 -0.38
N SER A 479 -30.93 -2.28 -0.88
CA SER A 479 -31.63 -1.50 -1.90
C SER A 479 -31.71 -2.25 -3.22
N ILE A 480 -30.61 -2.85 -3.69
CA ILE A 480 -30.57 -3.62 -4.93
C ILE A 480 -31.57 -4.78 -4.86
N PHE A 481 -31.49 -5.61 -3.82
CA PHE A 481 -32.37 -6.77 -3.71
C PHE A 481 -33.84 -6.36 -3.53
N PHE A 482 -34.11 -5.34 -2.74
CA PHE A 482 -35.47 -4.82 -2.56
C PHE A 482 -36.08 -4.30 -3.87
N ASN A 483 -35.30 -3.58 -4.68
CA ASN A 483 -35.75 -3.08 -5.97
C ASN A 483 -36.06 -4.23 -6.92
N LEU A 484 -35.18 -5.22 -7.01
CA LEU A 484 -35.40 -6.41 -7.85
C LEU A 484 -36.65 -7.19 -7.42
N TYR A 485 -36.80 -7.43 -6.13
CA TYR A 485 -37.94 -8.14 -5.57
C TYR A 485 -39.28 -7.44 -5.88
N ASN A 486 -39.29 -6.12 -5.99
CA ASN A 486 -40.46 -5.32 -6.37
C ASN A 486 -40.58 -5.06 -7.88
N GLY A 487 -39.82 -5.75 -8.71
CA GLY A 487 -39.86 -5.61 -10.15
C GLY A 487 -39.25 -4.33 -10.72
N ALA A 488 -38.44 -3.64 -9.94
CA ALA A 488 -37.71 -2.44 -10.38
C ALA A 488 -36.31 -2.81 -10.86
N TYR A 489 -36.10 -2.90 -12.17
CA TYR A 489 -34.82 -3.25 -12.79
C TYR A 489 -34.23 -2.07 -13.54
N ASP A 490 -32.90 -2.06 -13.59
CA ASP A 490 -32.15 -1.21 -14.50
C ASP A 490 -31.71 -2.06 -15.71
N THR A 491 -32.22 -1.74 -16.89
CA THR A 491 -31.93 -2.48 -18.12
C THR A 491 -30.47 -2.31 -18.57
N SER A 492 -29.76 -1.29 -18.08
CA SER A 492 -28.33 -1.08 -18.34
C SER A 492 -27.45 -1.90 -17.38
N THR A 493 -28.03 -2.65 -16.45
CA THR A 493 -27.30 -3.42 -15.43
C THR A 493 -27.34 -4.92 -15.71
N LEU A 494 -26.15 -5.56 -15.60
CA LEU A 494 -26.04 -7.02 -15.48
C LEU A 494 -26.04 -7.39 -14.00
N TYR A 495 -27.02 -8.17 -13.57
CA TYR A 495 -27.13 -8.63 -12.19
C TYR A 495 -26.51 -10.01 -12.04
N LEU A 496 -25.63 -10.19 -11.04
CA LEU A 496 -24.97 -11.44 -10.74
C LEU A 496 -25.44 -11.98 -9.38
N PHE A 497 -25.93 -13.21 -9.37
CA PHE A 497 -26.40 -13.90 -8.18
C PHE A 497 -25.51 -15.11 -7.89
N LYS A 498 -25.11 -15.29 -6.65
CA LYS A 498 -24.31 -16.44 -6.22
C LYS A 498 -25.18 -17.67 -5.96
N ASP A 499 -26.42 -17.48 -5.55
CA ASP A 499 -27.34 -18.57 -5.22
C ASP A 499 -28.65 -18.47 -5.97
N LYS A 500 -29.28 -19.66 -6.15
CA LYS A 500 -30.52 -19.78 -6.91
C LYS A 500 -31.71 -19.22 -6.14
N TRP A 501 -31.71 -19.30 -4.81
CA TRP A 501 -32.82 -18.78 -4.00
C TRP A 501 -33.00 -17.28 -4.20
N THR A 502 -31.89 -16.54 -4.10
CA THR A 502 -31.88 -15.08 -4.31
C THR A 502 -32.33 -14.72 -5.73
N LEU A 503 -31.85 -15.47 -6.74
CA LEU A 503 -32.28 -15.29 -8.12
C LEU A 503 -33.80 -15.53 -8.29
N ASP A 504 -34.34 -16.68 -7.82
CA ASP A 504 -35.74 -17.04 -7.98
C ASP A 504 -36.67 -16.00 -7.32
N HIS A 505 -36.24 -15.41 -6.19
CA HIS A 505 -36.97 -14.32 -5.54
C HIS A 505 -36.88 -13.01 -6.31
N ALA A 506 -35.70 -12.67 -6.86
CA ALA A 506 -35.54 -11.47 -7.65
C ALA A 506 -36.37 -11.48 -8.92
N ILE A 507 -36.51 -12.64 -9.62
CA ILE A 507 -37.26 -12.75 -10.88
C ILE A 507 -38.77 -12.93 -10.69
N LYS A 508 -39.26 -13.19 -9.47
CA LYS A 508 -40.66 -13.48 -9.19
C LYS A 508 -41.64 -12.41 -9.70
N ASN A 509 -41.23 -11.17 -9.71
CA ASN A 509 -42.04 -10.01 -10.08
C ASN A 509 -41.52 -9.34 -11.37
N ILE A 510 -40.70 -10.01 -12.16
CA ILE A 510 -40.26 -9.49 -13.47
C ILE A 510 -41.40 -9.59 -14.48
N SER A 511 -41.80 -8.46 -15.05
CA SER A 511 -42.75 -8.38 -16.16
C SER A 511 -42.08 -8.26 -17.53
N ASN A 512 -40.79 -7.92 -17.56
CA ASN A 512 -40.04 -7.70 -18.79
C ASN A 512 -39.41 -8.99 -19.32
N LYS A 513 -38.98 -8.98 -20.58
CA LYS A 513 -38.15 -10.04 -21.13
C LYS A 513 -36.81 -10.07 -20.40
N TYR A 514 -36.40 -11.23 -19.96
CA TYR A 514 -35.11 -11.42 -19.31
C TYR A 514 -34.41 -12.68 -19.82
N MET A 515 -33.12 -12.71 -19.65
CA MET A 515 -32.24 -13.83 -19.95
C MET A 515 -31.44 -14.18 -18.70
N ILE A 516 -31.36 -15.46 -18.40
CA ILE A 516 -30.55 -15.99 -17.31
C ILE A 516 -29.53 -16.93 -17.93
N GLU A 517 -28.27 -16.69 -17.63
CA GLU A 517 -27.17 -17.58 -18.01
C GLU A 517 -26.33 -17.93 -16.79
N LYS A 518 -25.78 -19.14 -16.76
CA LYS A 518 -24.80 -19.53 -15.75
C LYS A 518 -23.39 -19.12 -16.22
N VAL A 519 -22.71 -18.29 -15.46
CA VAL A 519 -21.38 -17.77 -15.76
C VAL A 519 -20.46 -18.11 -14.59
N GLY A 520 -19.67 -19.19 -14.73
CA GLY A 520 -18.91 -19.74 -13.61
C GLY A 520 -19.81 -20.17 -12.46
N ASP A 521 -19.53 -19.66 -11.27
CA ASP A 521 -20.34 -19.95 -10.07
C ASP A 521 -21.54 -19.01 -9.88
N TYR A 522 -21.81 -18.14 -10.88
CA TYR A 522 -22.88 -17.14 -10.83
C TYR A 522 -24.02 -17.42 -11.80
N TYR A 523 -25.18 -16.93 -11.43
CA TYR A 523 -26.32 -16.75 -12.32
C TYR A 523 -26.34 -15.29 -12.76
N ALA A 524 -26.17 -15.04 -14.05
CA ALA A 524 -26.23 -13.71 -14.64
C ALA A 524 -27.65 -13.45 -15.16
N LEU A 525 -28.26 -12.38 -14.68
CA LEU A 525 -29.58 -11.91 -15.11
C LEU A 525 -29.41 -10.63 -15.93
N SER A 526 -29.83 -10.67 -17.19
CA SER A 526 -29.95 -9.52 -18.08
C SER A 526 -31.42 -9.26 -18.38
N VAL A 527 -31.90 -8.05 -18.11
CA VAL A 527 -33.26 -7.62 -18.38
C VAL A 527 -33.27 -6.71 -19.62
N THR A 528 -34.24 -6.94 -20.53
CA THR A 528 -34.41 -6.16 -21.76
C THR A 528 -35.83 -5.59 -21.84
N GLY A 529 -36.00 -4.39 -22.43
CA GLY A 529 -37.30 -3.72 -22.63
C GLY A 529 -37.57 -2.58 -21.64
N ASP A 530 -38.63 -1.81 -21.90
CA ASP A 530 -38.98 -0.63 -21.08
C ASP A 530 -39.46 -1.01 -19.66
N LYS A 531 -39.23 -0.10 -18.70
CA LYS A 531 -39.70 -0.25 -17.32
C LYS A 531 -41.23 -0.37 -17.27
N THR A 532 -41.74 -1.50 -16.83
CA THR A 532 -43.13 -1.63 -16.42
C THR A 532 -43.21 -1.54 -14.89
N GLU A 533 -43.97 -0.58 -14.36
CA GLU A 533 -44.22 -0.48 -12.92
C GLU A 533 -45.12 -1.67 -12.49
N ASN A 534 -44.65 -2.43 -11.53
CA ASN A 534 -45.41 -3.53 -10.95
C ASN A 534 -46.14 -3.05 -9.69
N ASN A 535 -47.43 -3.37 -9.58
CA ASN A 535 -48.33 -2.90 -8.51
C ASN A 535 -48.18 -3.66 -7.18
N HIS A 536 -47.37 -4.70 -7.10
CA HIS A 536 -47.14 -5.46 -5.86
C HIS A 536 -45.90 -4.98 -5.11
N LYS A 537 -46.07 -3.98 -4.24
CA LYS A 537 -45.01 -3.52 -3.33
C LYS A 537 -45.12 -4.22 -1.97
N ILE A 538 -44.15 -5.04 -1.63
CA ILE A 538 -44.03 -5.59 -0.27
C ILE A 538 -43.44 -4.50 0.65
N ALA A 539 -43.95 -4.43 1.90
CA ALA A 539 -43.38 -3.51 2.88
C ALA A 539 -41.89 -3.86 3.19
N LYS A 540 -41.05 -2.84 3.30
CA LYS A 540 -39.60 -3.03 3.54
C LYS A 540 -39.31 -3.91 4.75
N GLU A 541 -40.10 -3.80 5.81
CA GLU A 541 -39.90 -4.54 7.06
C GLU A 541 -40.14 -6.05 6.90
N VAL A 542 -41.20 -6.44 6.21
CA VAL A 542 -41.49 -7.86 5.92
C VAL A 542 -40.38 -8.46 5.04
N PHE A 543 -39.97 -7.74 4.03
CA PHE A 543 -38.89 -8.10 3.14
C PHE A 543 -37.58 -8.35 3.87
N TYR A 544 -37.17 -7.47 4.79
CA TYR A 544 -35.93 -7.62 5.54
C TYR A 544 -35.99 -8.80 6.52
N GLN A 545 -37.13 -9.13 7.10
CA GLN A 545 -37.28 -10.31 7.95
C GLN A 545 -37.07 -11.62 7.17
N GLU A 546 -37.65 -11.75 5.99
CA GLU A 546 -37.41 -12.90 5.11
C GLU A 546 -35.94 -13.05 4.71
N LEU A 547 -35.31 -11.95 4.32
CA LEU A 547 -33.90 -11.91 3.94
C LEU A 547 -32.98 -12.36 5.09
N TYR A 548 -33.18 -11.81 6.30
CA TYR A 548 -32.39 -12.17 7.46
C TYR A 548 -32.59 -13.61 7.92
N SER A 549 -33.79 -14.17 7.73
CA SER A 549 -34.05 -15.57 8.07
C SER A 549 -33.33 -16.53 7.13
N HIS A 550 -33.10 -16.15 5.88
CA HIS A 550 -32.38 -16.98 4.91
C HIS A 550 -30.87 -16.99 5.11
N TYR A 551 -30.27 -15.88 5.57
CA TYR A 551 -28.81 -15.73 5.73
C TYR A 551 -28.31 -15.91 7.17
N LYS A 552 -29.16 -16.28 8.12
CA LYS A 552 -28.77 -16.77 9.44
C LYS A 552 -28.41 -18.26 9.39
#